data_2d7d46c7cd88cd3d39518350e7cd689d
#
_entry.id   2d7d46c7cd88cd3d39518350e7cd689d
#
_cell.length_a   1.000
_cell.length_b   1.000
_cell.length_c   1.000
_cell.angle_alpha   90.00
_cell.angle_beta   90.00
_cell.angle_gamma   90.00
#
_symmetry.space_group_name_H-M   'P 1'
#
loop_
_entity.id
_entity.type
_entity.pdbx_description
1 polymer ?
#
loop_
_entity_poly.entity_id
_entity_poly.type
_entity_poly.pdbx_seq_one_letter_code
_entity_poly.pdbx_strand_id
1 'polypeptide(L)'
;GKQQLLNVSGAFALDFAGFKHNPRTIYVAGDAPLPFAKGAHGAGLQLTDEKIGLYTHRRLALQYAYKRPFGSGTVSFGIQAGLLNEDLDATKADAENSGDPALSGQKVSGNGLDFALGVYYMHRKWYAGLSAQHINRPRISLGEKSDLRIDGTYYFTAGYNIGLRNPFLKIKTSLLARTDGKSYRGDVTGRLVYHREKKMLYAGIGFSPMNSVTGLVGGTFHGVVVGYSYELYTSTISPGNGSHEFFVGYQCPVNVSGKAKNKHKSVRIL
;
A
#
# COMPACT_ATOMS: atom_id res chain seq x y z
N GLY A 1 -3.76 9.27 7.02
CA GLY A 1 -3.67 10.60 7.57
C GLY A 1 -3.03 11.68 6.70
N LYS A 2 -2.67 11.40 5.44
CA LYS A 2 -2.05 12.36 4.51
C LYS A 2 -2.98 13.53 4.17
N GLN A 3 -4.27 13.27 4.08
CA GLN A 3 -5.34 14.25 3.84
C GLN A 3 -6.25 14.31 5.07
N GLN A 4 -7.09 15.34 5.18
CA GLN A 4 -8.13 15.40 6.22
C GLN A 4 -9.37 14.58 5.79
N LEU A 5 -9.14 13.34 5.44
CA LEU A 5 -10.12 12.38 4.95
C LEU A 5 -9.99 11.10 5.77
N LEU A 6 -11.12 10.50 6.09
CA LEU A 6 -11.17 9.09 6.41
C LEU A 6 -11.02 8.34 5.10
N ASN A 7 -10.03 7.47 5.02
CA ASN A 7 -9.82 6.57 3.89
C ASN A 7 -9.98 5.14 4.37
N VAL A 8 -10.72 4.35 3.62
CA VAL A 8 -10.75 2.89 3.73
C VAL A 8 -10.45 2.36 2.35
N SER A 9 -9.54 1.41 2.25
CA SER A 9 -9.13 0.84 0.97
C SER A 9 -8.90 -0.65 1.07
N GLY A 10 -9.16 -1.35 -0.02
CA GLY A 10 -8.82 -2.74 -0.22
C GLY A 10 -8.21 -2.93 -1.59
N ALA A 11 -7.29 -3.86 -1.70
CA ALA A 11 -6.73 -4.32 -2.96
C ALA A 11 -6.66 -5.84 -2.98
N PHE A 12 -6.83 -6.40 -4.16
CA PHE A 12 -6.63 -7.80 -4.44
C PHE A 12 -5.71 -7.92 -5.65
N ALA A 13 -4.56 -8.55 -5.46
CA ALA A 13 -3.61 -8.84 -6.51
C ALA A 13 -3.56 -10.35 -6.76
N LEU A 14 -3.50 -10.70 -8.03
CA LEU A 14 -3.33 -12.06 -8.53
C LEU A 14 -2.13 -12.05 -9.47
N ASP A 15 -0.99 -12.49 -8.99
CA ASP A 15 0.23 -12.49 -9.75
C ASP A 15 0.37 -13.78 -10.58
N PHE A 16 1.00 -13.65 -11.76
CA PHE A 16 1.24 -14.76 -12.67
C PHE A 16 -0.01 -15.59 -12.97
N ALA A 17 -1.08 -14.94 -13.40
CA ALA A 17 -2.35 -15.59 -13.70
C ALA A 17 -2.16 -16.75 -14.70
N GLY A 18 -2.81 -17.88 -14.43
CA GLY A 18 -2.71 -19.11 -15.23
C GLY A 18 -1.74 -20.15 -14.69
N PHE A 19 -0.94 -19.82 -13.66
CA PHE A 19 -0.12 -20.82 -12.96
C PHE A 19 -0.87 -21.49 -11.82
N LYS A 20 -0.58 -22.76 -11.59
CA LYS A 20 -1.04 -23.49 -10.41
C LYS A 20 -0.34 -22.91 -9.16
N HIS A 21 -1.11 -22.55 -8.12
CA HIS A 21 -0.62 -21.93 -6.89
C HIS A 21 0.05 -20.55 -7.08
N ASN A 22 -0.43 -19.78 -8.05
CA ASN A 22 0.04 -18.43 -8.28
C ASN A 22 -0.07 -17.54 -7.03
N PRO A 23 0.83 -16.57 -6.84
CA PRO A 23 0.79 -15.65 -5.72
C PRO A 23 -0.49 -14.81 -5.73
N ARG A 24 -1.02 -14.56 -4.54
CA ARG A 24 -2.16 -13.69 -4.34
C ARG A 24 -1.97 -12.86 -3.09
N THR A 25 -2.40 -11.60 -3.18
CA THR A 25 -2.32 -10.66 -2.06
C THR A 25 -3.68 -10.04 -1.82
N ILE A 26 -4.12 -10.02 -0.57
CA ILE A 26 -5.25 -9.24 -0.10
C ILE A 26 -4.69 -8.16 0.82
N TYR A 27 -5.04 -6.93 0.53
CA TYR A 27 -4.64 -5.76 1.32
C TYR A 27 -5.89 -5.00 1.74
N VAL A 28 -5.97 -4.65 3.03
CA VAL A 28 -7.02 -3.78 3.57
C VAL A 28 -6.35 -2.74 4.47
N ALA A 29 -6.72 -1.48 4.31
CA ALA A 29 -6.23 -0.43 5.18
C ALA A 29 -7.29 0.64 5.42
N GLY A 30 -7.21 1.24 6.61
CA GLY A 30 -7.99 2.41 6.96
C GLY A 30 -7.12 3.43 7.64
N ASP A 31 -7.29 4.71 7.31
CA ASP A 31 -6.61 5.80 8.00
C ASP A 31 -7.50 7.02 8.15
N ALA A 32 -7.31 7.73 9.25
CA ALA A 32 -8.04 8.95 9.57
C ALA A 32 -7.15 9.99 10.22
N PRO A 33 -7.45 11.29 10.02
CA PRO A 33 -6.89 12.35 10.85
C PRO A 33 -7.49 12.25 12.25
N LEU A 34 -6.65 12.40 13.26
CA LEU A 34 -7.11 12.44 14.64
C LEU A 34 -7.70 13.83 14.95
N PRO A 35 -8.88 13.92 15.63
CA PRO A 35 -9.59 15.18 15.82
C PRO A 35 -8.89 16.14 16.79
N PHE A 36 -8.06 15.63 17.66
CA PHE A 36 -7.23 16.46 18.53
C PHE A 36 -6.06 17.07 17.75
N ALA A 37 -5.48 18.14 18.28
CA ALA A 37 -4.36 18.86 17.65
C ALA A 37 -4.62 19.33 16.21
N LYS A 38 -5.86 19.74 15.90
CA LYS A 38 -6.27 20.33 14.61
C LYS A 38 -5.88 19.49 13.37
N GLY A 39 -5.85 18.16 13.52
CA GLY A 39 -5.53 17.25 12.42
C GLY A 39 -4.05 17.17 12.06
N ALA A 40 -3.16 17.65 12.91
CA ALA A 40 -1.72 17.46 12.76
C ALA A 40 -1.31 15.99 12.92
N HIS A 41 -2.17 15.17 13.51
CA HIS A 41 -1.96 13.77 13.77
C HIS A 41 -2.88 12.91 12.92
N GLY A 42 -2.45 11.71 12.60
CA GLY A 42 -3.25 10.70 11.92
C GLY A 42 -2.92 9.32 12.46
N ALA A 43 -3.91 8.44 12.42
CA ALA A 43 -3.74 7.03 12.76
C ALA A 43 -4.27 6.16 11.62
N GLY A 44 -3.77 4.95 11.53
CA GLY A 44 -4.20 3.97 10.54
C GLY A 44 -4.01 2.55 11.03
N LEU A 45 -4.74 1.67 10.37
CA LEU A 45 -4.68 0.23 10.52
C LEU A 45 -4.48 -0.38 9.15
N GLN A 46 -3.64 -1.40 9.06
CA GLN A 46 -3.36 -2.14 7.83
C GLN A 46 -3.37 -3.63 8.12
N LEU A 47 -3.99 -4.38 7.23
CA LEU A 47 -3.97 -5.82 7.18
C LEU A 47 -3.52 -6.27 5.80
N THR A 48 -2.58 -7.21 5.75
CA THR A 48 -2.13 -7.85 4.52
C THR A 48 -2.15 -9.37 4.71
N ASP A 49 -2.70 -10.09 3.75
CA ASP A 49 -2.63 -11.55 3.63
C ASP A 49 -2.04 -11.85 2.25
N GLU A 50 -0.84 -12.39 2.23
CA GLU A 50 -0.10 -12.72 1.01
C GLU A 50 0.23 -14.19 1.00
N LYS A 51 -0.13 -14.87 -0.08
CA LYS A 51 0.16 -16.28 -0.28
C LYS A 51 1.08 -16.44 -1.47
N ILE A 52 2.26 -17.04 -1.24
CA ILE A 52 3.28 -17.31 -2.26
C ILE A 52 3.71 -18.76 -2.17
N GLY A 53 3.25 -19.59 -3.10
CA GLY A 53 3.54 -21.03 -3.07
C GLY A 53 3.03 -21.69 -1.78
N LEU A 54 3.96 -22.21 -0.98
CA LEU A 54 3.69 -22.87 0.30
C LEU A 54 3.60 -21.90 1.48
N TYR A 55 4.07 -20.67 1.32
CA TYR A 55 4.08 -19.66 2.37
C TYR A 55 2.81 -18.83 2.38
N THR A 56 2.37 -18.48 3.58
CA THR A 56 1.33 -17.47 3.80
C THR A 56 1.86 -16.45 4.80
N HIS A 57 1.98 -15.21 4.33
CA HIS A 57 2.46 -14.07 5.10
C HIS A 57 1.28 -13.20 5.52
N ARG A 58 1.02 -13.06 6.81
CA ARG A 58 0.00 -12.17 7.33
C ARG A 58 0.63 -11.08 8.16
N ARG A 59 0.14 -9.87 7.95
CA ARG A 59 0.62 -8.70 8.68
C ARG A 59 -0.56 -7.87 9.14
N LEU A 60 -0.60 -7.58 10.43
CA LEU A 60 -1.49 -6.59 11.04
C LEU A 60 -0.63 -5.46 11.56
N ALA A 61 -0.90 -4.21 11.17
CA ALA A 61 -0.06 -3.08 11.55
C ALA A 61 -0.89 -1.87 11.97
N LEU A 62 -0.48 -1.24 13.07
CA LEU A 62 -0.95 0.06 13.52
C LEU A 62 0.02 1.13 13.06
N GLN A 63 -0.52 2.24 12.60
CA GLN A 63 0.24 3.36 12.06
C GLN A 63 -0.11 4.65 12.78
N TYR A 64 0.89 5.47 12.98
CA TYR A 64 0.73 6.82 13.49
C TYR A 64 1.56 7.78 12.67
N ALA A 65 1.01 8.96 12.40
CA ALA A 65 1.70 10.01 11.66
C ALA A 65 1.53 11.37 12.32
N TYR A 66 2.61 12.13 12.38
CA TYR A 66 2.63 13.53 12.77
C TYR A 66 2.93 14.39 11.55
N LYS A 67 2.14 15.45 11.34
CA LYS A 67 2.25 16.36 10.20
C LYS A 67 2.53 17.77 10.67
N ARG A 68 3.45 18.46 9.99
CA ARG A 68 3.80 19.84 10.27
C ARG A 68 3.96 20.63 8.97
N PRO A 69 3.38 21.83 8.86
CA PRO A 69 3.72 22.73 7.77
C PRO A 69 5.23 23.03 7.75
N PHE A 70 5.82 22.97 6.57
CA PHE A 70 7.24 23.27 6.36
C PHE A 70 7.43 23.93 5.00
N GLY A 71 7.87 25.19 5.00
CA GLY A 71 7.95 26.00 3.79
C GLY A 71 6.59 26.10 3.08
N SER A 72 6.57 25.82 1.79
CA SER A 72 5.37 25.83 0.95
C SER A 72 4.59 24.52 0.94
N GLY A 73 4.98 23.54 1.78
CA GLY A 73 4.39 22.22 1.85
C GLY A 73 4.15 21.74 3.26
N THR A 74 4.01 20.42 3.38
CA THR A 74 3.81 19.73 4.66
C THR A 74 4.77 18.55 4.74
N VAL A 75 5.53 18.48 5.81
CA VAL A 75 6.31 17.30 6.17
C VAL A 75 5.47 16.41 7.09
N SER A 76 5.58 15.11 6.91
CA SER A 76 4.91 14.10 7.74
C SER A 76 5.93 13.06 8.18
N PHE A 77 5.93 12.75 9.46
CA PHE A 77 6.71 11.66 10.04
C PHE A 77 5.76 10.54 10.42
N GLY A 78 6.07 9.33 10.03
CA GLY A 78 5.25 8.15 10.30
C GLY A 78 6.04 7.07 11.01
N ILE A 79 5.38 6.40 11.94
CA ILE A 79 5.86 5.17 12.57
C ILE A 79 4.79 4.10 12.45
N GLN A 80 5.22 2.85 12.42
CA GLN A 80 4.34 1.69 12.35
C GLN A 80 4.87 0.60 13.26
N ALA A 81 3.94 -0.05 13.96
CA ALA A 81 4.18 -1.27 14.71
C ALA A 81 3.21 -2.35 14.22
N GLY A 82 3.71 -3.54 13.97
CA GLY A 82 2.95 -4.63 13.38
C GLY A 82 3.25 -5.98 14.02
N LEU A 83 2.33 -6.89 13.80
CA LEU A 83 2.46 -8.31 14.05
C LEU A 83 2.56 -9.02 12.71
N LEU A 84 3.58 -9.85 12.57
CA LEU A 84 3.75 -10.78 11.46
C LEU A 84 3.35 -12.17 11.92
N ASN A 85 2.64 -12.89 11.07
CA ASN A 85 2.36 -14.31 11.21
C ASN A 85 2.77 -14.97 9.89
N GLU A 86 3.68 -15.91 10.00
CA GLU A 86 4.26 -16.64 8.88
C GLU A 86 3.84 -18.11 8.99
N ASP A 87 3.15 -18.63 7.97
CA ASP A 87 2.76 -20.01 7.86
C ASP A 87 3.49 -20.67 6.70
N LEU A 88 4.05 -21.86 6.94
CA LEU A 88 4.59 -22.75 5.90
C LEU A 88 3.77 -24.03 5.90
N ASP A 89 3.10 -24.31 4.79
CA ASP A 89 2.29 -25.53 4.59
C ASP A 89 3.09 -26.55 3.77
N ALA A 90 3.97 -27.29 4.44
CA ALA A 90 4.79 -28.31 3.80
C ALA A 90 3.99 -29.57 3.37
N THR A 91 2.71 -29.70 3.76
CA THR A 91 1.84 -30.83 3.32
C THR A 91 1.52 -30.77 1.83
N LYS A 92 1.72 -29.60 1.20
CA LYS A 92 1.47 -29.34 -0.23
C LYS A 92 2.74 -29.33 -1.06
N ALA A 93 3.89 -29.65 -0.44
CA ALA A 93 5.14 -29.76 -1.16
C ALA A 93 5.10 -31.00 -2.05
N ASP A 94 5.36 -30.81 -3.34
CA ASP A 94 5.56 -31.92 -4.28
C ASP A 94 7.04 -32.36 -4.15
N ALA A 95 7.32 -33.17 -3.13
CA ALA A 95 8.67 -33.58 -2.82
C ALA A 95 8.99 -34.87 -3.61
N GLU A 96 10.05 -34.83 -4.40
CA GLU A 96 10.60 -35.97 -5.12
C GLU A 96 11.02 -37.08 -4.16
N ASN A 97 11.36 -36.75 -2.91
CA ASN A 97 11.61 -37.64 -1.78
C ASN A 97 10.63 -37.36 -0.64
N SER A 98 9.66 -38.26 -0.44
CA SER A 98 8.68 -38.20 0.66
C SER A 98 9.29 -38.31 2.08
N GLY A 99 10.58 -38.53 2.19
CA GLY A 99 11.33 -38.70 3.44
C GLY A 99 12.30 -37.56 3.76
N ASP A 100 12.23 -36.42 3.06
CA ASP A 100 13.09 -35.27 3.36
C ASP A 100 12.75 -34.68 4.74
N PRO A 101 13.68 -34.72 5.73
CA PRO A 101 13.44 -34.17 7.06
C PRO A 101 13.19 -32.64 7.07
N ALA A 102 13.58 -31.91 6.02
CA ALA A 102 13.32 -30.50 5.86
C ALA A 102 11.87 -30.23 5.44
N LEU A 103 11.19 -31.23 4.82
CA LEU A 103 9.80 -31.19 4.41
C LEU A 103 9.02 -32.16 5.30
N SER A 104 8.90 -31.86 6.58
CA SER A 104 8.28 -32.76 7.60
C SER A 104 6.79 -33.06 7.34
N GLY A 105 6.24 -32.67 6.17
CA GLY A 105 4.83 -32.90 5.84
C GLY A 105 3.85 -32.22 6.82
N GLN A 106 4.34 -31.29 7.63
CA GLN A 106 3.57 -30.59 8.64
C GLN A 106 3.37 -29.12 8.26
N LYS A 107 2.32 -28.54 8.80
CA LYS A 107 2.10 -27.10 8.77
C LYS A 107 2.77 -26.49 10.00
N VAL A 108 3.68 -25.54 9.76
CA VAL A 108 4.38 -24.80 10.82
C VAL A 108 4.05 -23.31 10.73
N SER A 109 3.99 -22.66 11.87
CA SER A 109 3.61 -21.25 11.99
C SER A 109 4.51 -20.54 13.00
N GLY A 110 4.83 -19.30 12.73
CA GLY A 110 5.60 -18.45 13.62
C GLY A 110 5.10 -17.01 13.60
N ASN A 111 5.41 -16.29 14.67
CA ASN A 111 4.99 -14.89 14.83
C ASN A 111 6.19 -13.99 15.13
N GLY A 112 6.10 -12.74 14.71
CA GLY A 112 7.12 -11.73 14.98
C GLY A 112 6.56 -10.33 15.11
N LEU A 113 7.30 -9.48 15.80
CA LEU A 113 7.04 -8.03 15.82
C LEU A 113 7.73 -7.37 14.66
N ASP A 114 7.09 -6.39 14.06
CA ASP A 114 7.59 -5.62 12.93
C ASP A 114 7.47 -4.13 13.16
N PHE A 115 8.51 -3.39 12.81
CA PHE A 115 8.52 -1.94 12.92
C PHE A 115 8.90 -1.30 11.60
N ALA A 116 8.28 -0.16 11.31
CA ALA A 116 8.59 0.65 10.16
C ALA A 116 8.56 2.14 10.52
N LEU A 117 9.29 2.93 9.76
CA LEU A 117 9.29 4.38 9.87
C LEU A 117 9.32 5.02 8.48
N GLY A 118 8.89 6.28 8.42
CA GLY A 118 8.91 6.99 7.15
C GLY A 118 8.80 8.50 7.34
N VAL A 119 9.29 9.20 6.34
CA VAL A 119 9.14 10.64 6.20
C VAL A 119 8.56 10.94 4.82
N TYR A 120 7.65 11.89 4.77
CA TYR A 120 6.97 12.26 3.54
C TYR A 120 6.81 13.76 3.49
N TYR A 121 7.21 14.37 2.36
CA TYR A 121 6.99 15.78 2.07
C TYR A 121 6.00 15.93 0.93
N MET A 122 4.99 16.75 1.12
CA MET A 122 3.98 17.06 0.13
C MET A 122 3.93 18.55 -0.15
N HIS A 123 4.22 18.91 -1.39
CA HIS A 123 4.05 20.22 -1.97
C HIS A 123 2.80 20.27 -2.86
N ARG A 124 2.38 21.45 -3.30
CA ARG A 124 1.20 21.62 -4.18
C ARG A 124 1.32 20.86 -5.50
N LYS A 125 2.51 20.76 -6.08
CA LYS A 125 2.75 20.15 -7.39
C LYS A 125 3.50 18.82 -7.33
N TRP A 126 4.26 18.55 -6.28
CA TRP A 126 5.12 17.38 -6.18
C TRP A 126 5.13 16.82 -4.75
N TYR A 127 5.57 15.62 -4.63
CA TYR A 127 5.81 14.98 -3.34
C TYR A 127 7.07 14.10 -3.41
N ALA A 128 7.65 13.87 -2.26
CA ALA A 128 8.71 12.88 -2.09
C ALA A 128 8.57 12.20 -0.72
N GLY A 129 8.98 10.96 -0.63
CA GLY A 129 8.93 10.20 0.61
C GLY A 129 10.00 9.14 0.67
N LEU A 130 10.44 8.86 1.89
CA LEU A 130 11.34 7.78 2.23
C LEU A 130 10.69 6.93 3.32
N SER A 131 10.80 5.63 3.22
CA SER A 131 10.38 4.72 4.29
C SER A 131 11.28 3.50 4.39
N ALA A 132 11.36 2.98 5.61
CA ALA A 132 12.06 1.75 5.92
C ALA A 132 11.08 0.82 6.63
N GLN A 133 10.92 -0.37 6.11
CA GLN A 133 10.13 -1.46 6.69
C GLN A 133 11.06 -2.52 7.26
N HIS A 134 10.56 -3.31 8.19
CA HIS A 134 11.29 -4.39 8.85
C HIS A 134 12.62 -3.89 9.47
N ILE A 135 12.59 -2.70 10.10
CA ILE A 135 13.81 -2.06 10.64
C ILE A 135 14.46 -2.87 11.76
N ASN A 136 13.67 -3.66 12.47
CA ASN A 136 14.13 -4.60 13.51
C ASN A 136 14.59 -5.94 12.94
N ARG A 137 14.48 -6.17 11.61
CA ARG A 137 14.86 -7.41 10.92
C ARG A 137 14.36 -8.66 11.69
N PRO A 138 13.04 -8.84 11.83
CA PRO A 138 12.50 -9.88 12.67
C PRO A 138 12.97 -11.27 12.22
N ARG A 139 13.24 -12.11 13.22
CA ARG A 139 13.47 -13.55 13.03
C ARG A 139 12.26 -14.29 13.56
N ILE A 140 11.70 -15.14 12.73
CA ILE A 140 10.49 -15.90 13.03
C ILE A 140 10.83 -17.37 12.94
N SER A 141 10.75 -18.06 14.06
CA SER A 141 11.00 -19.51 14.10
C SER A 141 9.78 -20.26 13.55
N LEU A 142 10.01 -21.04 12.52
CA LEU A 142 9.03 -21.91 11.87
C LEU A 142 9.29 -23.37 12.30
N GLY A 143 8.62 -23.79 13.39
CA GLY A 143 8.87 -25.07 14.02
C GLY A 143 10.22 -25.10 14.75
N GLU A 144 10.77 -26.30 14.94
CA GLU A 144 12.00 -26.51 15.71
C GLU A 144 13.30 -26.34 14.89
N LYS A 145 13.21 -26.35 13.56
CA LYS A 145 14.40 -26.48 12.68
C LYS A 145 14.59 -25.33 11.68
N SER A 146 13.65 -24.41 11.56
CA SER A 146 13.72 -23.38 10.51
C SER A 146 13.47 -22.00 11.08
N ASP A 147 14.37 -21.08 10.82
CA ASP A 147 14.23 -19.66 11.13
C ASP A 147 14.09 -18.85 9.83
N LEU A 148 13.01 -18.10 9.72
CA LEU A 148 12.82 -17.10 8.68
C LEU A 148 13.31 -15.74 9.16
N ARG A 149 14.30 -15.18 8.48
CA ARG A 149 14.74 -13.82 8.71
C ARG A 149 14.20 -12.89 7.64
N ILE A 150 13.54 -11.82 8.04
CA ILE A 150 13.03 -10.80 7.14
C ILE A 150 14.00 -9.63 7.13
N ASP A 151 14.59 -9.36 5.97
CA ASP A 151 15.53 -8.26 5.80
C ASP A 151 14.80 -6.91 5.72
N GLY A 152 15.46 -5.85 6.15
CA GLY A 152 14.93 -4.50 6.05
C GLY A 152 14.76 -4.06 4.60
N THR A 153 13.62 -3.44 4.29
CA THR A 153 13.33 -2.94 2.95
C THR A 153 13.14 -1.43 2.97
N TYR A 154 13.79 -0.76 2.04
CA TYR A 154 13.82 0.69 1.92
C TYR A 154 13.09 1.12 0.66
N TYR A 155 12.27 2.16 0.79
CA TYR A 155 11.47 2.70 -0.30
C TYR A 155 11.74 4.18 -0.46
N PHE A 156 11.86 4.60 -1.70
CA PHE A 156 11.78 5.99 -2.12
C PHE A 156 10.59 6.17 -3.04
N THR A 157 9.77 7.17 -2.78
CA THR A 157 8.65 7.53 -3.67
C THR A 157 8.70 9.01 -3.99
N ALA A 158 8.40 9.35 -5.23
CA ALA A 158 8.27 10.73 -5.66
C ALA A 158 7.17 10.86 -6.73
N GLY A 159 6.67 12.05 -6.94
CA GLY A 159 5.73 12.29 -8.02
C GLY A 159 5.52 13.78 -8.29
N TYR A 160 5.05 14.06 -9.50
CA TYR A 160 4.80 15.40 -9.98
C TYR A 160 3.44 15.50 -10.68
N ASN A 161 2.73 16.59 -10.45
CA ASN A 161 1.44 16.86 -11.03
C ASN A 161 1.56 18.01 -12.05
N ILE A 162 1.30 17.73 -13.33
CA ILE A 162 1.35 18.67 -14.43
C ILE A 162 -0.08 19.08 -14.79
N GLY A 163 -0.40 20.35 -14.64
CA GLY A 163 -1.65 20.91 -15.14
C GLY A 163 -1.59 21.08 -16.64
N LEU A 164 -2.63 20.67 -17.35
CA LEU A 164 -2.78 20.89 -18.77
C LEU A 164 -3.57 22.17 -19.06
N ARG A 165 -3.60 22.63 -20.31
CA ARG A 165 -4.43 23.77 -20.76
C ARG A 165 -5.90 23.60 -20.39
N ASN A 166 -6.40 22.37 -20.54
CA ASN A 166 -7.75 22.02 -20.09
C ASN A 166 -7.73 21.87 -18.55
N PRO A 167 -8.50 22.69 -17.81
CA PRO A 167 -8.49 22.65 -16.34
C PRO A 167 -9.00 21.33 -15.75
N PHE A 168 -9.73 20.54 -16.52
CA PHE A 168 -10.24 19.24 -16.10
C PHE A 168 -9.20 18.13 -16.26
N LEU A 169 -8.11 18.37 -17.00
CA LEU A 169 -7.08 17.37 -17.29
C LEU A 169 -5.79 17.69 -16.54
N LYS A 170 -5.19 16.65 -15.99
CA LYS A 170 -3.86 16.70 -15.34
C LYS A 170 -3.09 15.43 -15.66
N ILE A 171 -1.80 15.57 -15.85
CA ILE A 171 -0.90 14.41 -15.87
C ILE A 171 -0.31 14.27 -14.47
N LYS A 172 -0.40 13.08 -13.91
CA LYS A 172 0.24 12.71 -12.64
C LYS A 172 1.31 11.69 -12.94
N THR A 173 2.53 12.02 -12.58
CA THR A 173 3.65 11.08 -12.65
C THR A 173 3.99 10.57 -11.25
N SER A 174 4.49 9.36 -11.17
CA SER A 174 5.02 8.79 -9.94
C SER A 174 6.21 7.89 -10.21
N LEU A 175 7.13 7.88 -9.27
CA LEU A 175 8.29 7.03 -9.18
C LEU A 175 8.22 6.29 -7.86
N LEU A 176 8.45 4.99 -7.88
CA LEU A 176 8.69 4.15 -6.73
C LEU A 176 10.00 3.42 -6.93
N ALA A 177 10.91 3.52 -5.99
CA ALA A 177 12.12 2.69 -5.94
C ALA A 177 12.13 1.93 -4.63
N ARG A 178 12.54 0.67 -4.67
CA ARG A 178 12.69 -0.19 -3.49
C ARG A 178 13.98 -0.98 -3.53
N THR A 179 14.53 -1.24 -2.36
CA THR A 179 15.72 -2.09 -2.19
C THR A 179 15.71 -2.77 -0.82
N ASP A 180 16.23 -3.96 -0.76
CA ASP A 180 16.57 -4.70 0.46
C ASP A 180 18.10 -4.69 0.73
N GLY A 181 18.85 -3.89 -0.06
CA GLY A 181 20.30 -3.82 -0.03
C GLY A 181 21.00 -4.85 -0.93
N LYS A 182 20.25 -5.82 -1.49
CA LYS A 182 20.78 -6.85 -2.41
C LYS A 182 20.18 -6.67 -3.81
N SER A 183 18.90 -6.36 -3.87
CA SER A 183 18.15 -6.15 -5.12
C SER A 183 17.54 -4.75 -5.15
N TYR A 184 17.31 -4.25 -6.37
CA TYR A 184 16.74 -2.96 -6.63
C TYR A 184 15.61 -3.10 -7.64
N ARG A 185 14.49 -2.45 -7.37
CA ARG A 185 13.40 -2.29 -8.33
C ARG A 185 12.96 -0.84 -8.39
N GLY A 186 12.72 -0.35 -9.59
CA GLY A 186 12.18 0.99 -9.83
C GLY A 186 10.98 0.91 -10.75
N ASP A 187 9.92 1.65 -10.42
CA ASP A 187 8.68 1.70 -11.18
C ASP A 187 8.34 3.16 -11.45
N VAL A 188 8.14 3.51 -12.71
CA VAL A 188 7.71 4.83 -13.15
C VAL A 188 6.31 4.73 -13.74
N THR A 189 5.40 5.60 -13.32
CA THR A 189 4.01 5.59 -13.79
C THR A 189 3.59 6.97 -14.27
N GLY A 190 2.92 7.03 -15.40
CA GLY A 190 2.25 8.22 -15.93
C GLY A 190 0.74 7.99 -16.03
N ARG A 191 -0.06 8.91 -15.49
CA ARG A 191 -1.52 8.83 -15.51
C ARG A 191 -2.11 10.14 -16.05
N LEU A 192 -2.97 10.03 -17.04
CA LEU A 192 -3.87 11.12 -17.43
C LEU A 192 -5.11 11.06 -16.54
N VAL A 193 -5.40 12.15 -15.85
CA VAL A 193 -6.51 12.26 -14.90
C VAL A 193 -7.49 13.32 -15.39
N TYR A 194 -8.73 12.91 -15.62
CA TYR A 194 -9.86 13.79 -15.85
C TYR A 194 -10.62 13.98 -14.56
N HIS A 195 -10.82 15.23 -14.14
CA HIS A 195 -11.51 15.56 -12.91
C HIS A 195 -12.58 16.61 -13.16
N ARG A 196 -13.83 16.27 -12.88
CA ARG A 196 -14.96 17.19 -12.96
C ARG A 196 -15.89 16.97 -11.77
N GLU A 197 -16.09 18.03 -10.98
CA GLU A 197 -16.93 18.03 -9.77
C GLU A 197 -16.50 16.92 -8.78
N LYS A 198 -17.41 15.95 -8.52
CA LYS A 198 -17.18 14.80 -7.63
C LYS A 198 -16.71 13.53 -8.36
N LYS A 199 -16.44 13.65 -9.66
CA LYS A 199 -16.04 12.53 -10.53
C LYS A 199 -14.59 12.69 -10.96
N MET A 200 -13.85 11.64 -10.86
CA MET A 200 -12.46 11.57 -11.36
C MET A 200 -12.30 10.26 -12.12
N LEU A 201 -11.76 10.33 -13.32
CA LEU A 201 -11.36 9.16 -14.10
C LEU A 201 -9.88 9.27 -14.39
N TYR A 202 -9.22 8.14 -14.48
CA TYR A 202 -7.84 8.10 -14.89
C TYR A 202 -7.53 6.86 -15.73
N ALA A 203 -6.58 7.02 -16.63
CA ALA A 203 -5.91 5.93 -17.32
C ALA A 203 -4.41 6.22 -17.33
N GLY A 204 -3.59 5.18 -17.37
CA GLY A 204 -2.16 5.37 -17.36
C GLY A 204 -1.37 4.13 -17.69
N ILE A 205 -0.08 4.33 -17.77
CA ILE A 205 0.90 3.29 -18.00
C ILE A 205 2.00 3.36 -16.95
N GLY A 206 2.46 2.20 -16.52
CA GLY A 206 3.62 2.00 -15.68
C GLY A 206 4.71 1.28 -16.45
N PHE A 207 5.95 1.55 -16.09
CA PHE A 207 7.12 0.88 -16.62
C PHE A 207 8.07 0.54 -15.48
N SER A 208 8.44 -0.71 -15.38
CA SER A 208 9.45 -1.24 -14.48
C SER A 208 10.60 -1.76 -15.33
N PRO A 209 11.75 -1.07 -15.37
CA PRO A 209 12.88 -1.47 -16.19
C PRO A 209 13.27 -2.93 -15.95
N MET A 210 13.50 -3.69 -17.02
CA MET A 210 13.89 -5.10 -17.02
C MET A 210 12.88 -6.05 -16.35
N ASN A 211 11.66 -5.58 -16.04
CA ASN A 211 10.65 -6.39 -15.36
C ASN A 211 9.31 -6.41 -16.11
N SER A 212 8.66 -5.24 -16.29
CA SER A 212 7.27 -5.25 -16.77
C SER A 212 6.80 -3.91 -17.32
N VAL A 213 5.67 -3.97 -18.02
CA VAL A 213 4.84 -2.82 -18.40
C VAL A 213 3.45 -3.04 -17.79
N THR A 214 2.88 -1.98 -17.21
CA THR A 214 1.57 -2.03 -16.54
C THR A 214 0.61 -1.07 -17.22
N GLY A 215 -0.57 -1.54 -17.60
CA GLY A 215 -1.72 -0.70 -17.95
C GLY A 215 -2.60 -0.50 -16.72
N LEU A 216 -3.11 0.70 -16.50
CA LEU A 216 -3.98 0.98 -15.36
C LEU A 216 -5.12 1.92 -15.71
N VAL A 217 -6.29 1.65 -15.15
CA VAL A 217 -7.50 2.48 -15.28
C VAL A 217 -8.23 2.54 -13.94
N GLY A 218 -8.99 3.60 -13.74
CA GLY A 218 -9.82 3.71 -12.54
C GLY A 218 -10.51 5.06 -12.44
N GLY A 219 -11.17 5.23 -11.30
CA GLY A 219 -11.88 6.48 -11.06
C GLY A 219 -12.39 6.60 -9.63
N THR A 220 -12.91 7.80 -9.35
CA THR A 220 -13.59 8.12 -8.09
C THR A 220 -14.98 8.65 -8.43
N PHE A 221 -15.96 8.13 -7.73
CA PHE A 221 -17.35 8.51 -7.90
C PHE A 221 -18.02 8.64 -6.54
N HIS A 222 -18.40 9.85 -6.15
CA HIS A 222 -19.01 10.15 -4.84
C HIS A 222 -18.24 9.60 -3.62
N GLY A 223 -16.90 9.64 -3.68
CA GLY A 223 -16.04 9.13 -2.61
C GLY A 223 -15.65 7.66 -2.75
N VAL A 224 -16.36 6.89 -3.58
CA VAL A 224 -15.95 5.51 -3.90
C VAL A 224 -14.87 5.56 -4.98
N VAL A 225 -13.75 4.91 -4.71
CA VAL A 225 -12.60 4.77 -5.62
C VAL A 225 -12.57 3.34 -6.13
N VAL A 226 -12.42 3.17 -7.43
CA VAL A 226 -12.20 1.86 -8.04
C VAL A 226 -11.02 1.94 -8.99
N GLY A 227 -10.26 0.88 -9.11
CA GLY A 227 -9.13 0.81 -10.01
C GLY A 227 -8.85 -0.62 -10.41
N TYR A 228 -8.23 -0.75 -11.56
CA TYR A 228 -7.74 -2.00 -12.10
C TYR A 228 -6.39 -1.77 -12.76
N SER A 229 -5.46 -2.67 -12.56
CA SER A 229 -4.20 -2.71 -13.28
C SER A 229 -3.92 -4.10 -13.82
N TYR A 230 -3.24 -4.12 -14.97
CA TYR A 230 -2.74 -5.32 -15.60
C TYR A 230 -1.25 -5.14 -15.87
N GLU A 231 -0.44 -6.04 -15.33
CA GLU A 231 1.01 -6.05 -15.49
C GLU A 231 1.43 -7.17 -16.44
N LEU A 232 2.10 -6.77 -17.53
CA LEU A 232 2.69 -7.65 -18.51
C LEU A 232 4.20 -7.75 -18.26
N TYR A 233 4.70 -8.94 -17.99
CA TYR A 233 6.12 -9.18 -17.78
C TYR A 233 6.88 -9.17 -19.08
N THR A 234 7.96 -8.38 -19.13
CA THR A 234 8.87 -8.24 -20.28
C THR A 234 10.23 -8.86 -20.01
N SER A 235 10.43 -9.41 -18.81
CA SER A 235 11.64 -10.14 -18.44
C SER A 235 11.70 -11.52 -19.11
N THR A 236 12.90 -12.13 -19.11
CA THR A 236 13.14 -13.46 -19.68
C THR A 236 12.27 -14.56 -19.05
N ILE A 237 11.88 -14.34 -17.79
CA ILE A 237 10.89 -15.15 -17.08
C ILE A 237 9.56 -14.40 -17.20
N SER A 238 8.78 -14.73 -18.23
CA SER A 238 7.43 -14.19 -18.45
C SER A 238 6.41 -15.31 -18.17
N PRO A 239 6.11 -15.57 -16.90
CA PRO A 239 5.19 -16.65 -16.56
C PRO A 239 3.75 -16.21 -16.77
N GLY A 240 2.97 -17.07 -17.45
CA GLY A 240 1.53 -16.98 -17.53
C GLY A 240 0.96 -15.77 -18.24
N ASN A 241 -0.24 -15.40 -17.83
CA ASN A 241 -1.05 -14.33 -18.43
C ASN A 241 -0.90 -12.99 -17.72
N GLY A 242 0.29 -12.70 -17.15
CA GLY A 242 0.56 -11.46 -16.42
C GLY A 242 -0.05 -11.44 -15.02
N SER A 243 -0.14 -10.25 -14.43
CA SER A 243 -0.72 -10.03 -13.09
C SER A 243 -1.90 -9.06 -13.16
N HIS A 244 -2.89 -9.30 -12.34
CA HIS A 244 -4.10 -8.50 -12.24
C HIS A 244 -4.22 -7.92 -10.83
N GLU A 245 -4.52 -6.63 -10.73
CA GLU A 245 -4.79 -5.99 -9.46
C GLU A 245 -6.11 -5.22 -9.51
N PHE A 246 -6.94 -5.42 -8.53
CA PHE A 246 -8.18 -4.70 -8.29
C PHE A 246 -8.05 -3.86 -7.03
N PHE A 247 -8.46 -2.62 -7.13
CA PHE A 247 -8.46 -1.68 -6.02
C PHE A 247 -9.87 -1.14 -5.80
N VAL A 248 -10.30 -1.08 -4.55
CA VAL A 248 -11.51 -0.42 -4.12
C VAL A 248 -11.21 0.44 -2.89
N GLY A 249 -11.85 1.59 -2.80
CA GLY A 249 -11.67 2.46 -1.64
C GLY A 249 -12.87 3.37 -1.42
N TYR A 250 -12.91 3.95 -0.23
CA TYR A 250 -13.87 4.97 0.12
C TYR A 250 -13.17 6.13 0.83
N GLN A 251 -13.49 7.34 0.40
CA GLN A 251 -12.92 8.58 0.95
C GLN A 251 -14.04 9.49 1.43
N CYS A 252 -13.99 9.85 2.70
CA CYS A 252 -14.97 10.72 3.33
C CYS A 252 -14.28 11.89 4.04
N PRO A 253 -14.67 13.16 3.78
CA PRO A 253 -14.15 14.28 4.53
C PRO A 253 -14.50 14.19 6.02
N VAL A 254 -13.50 14.35 6.89
CA VAL A 254 -13.68 14.39 8.34
C VAL A 254 -13.52 15.83 8.81
N ASN A 255 -14.53 16.38 9.45
CA ASN A 255 -14.44 17.69 10.11
C ASN A 255 -13.60 17.57 11.39
N VAL A 256 -12.32 17.91 11.29
CA VAL A 256 -11.37 17.89 12.41
C VAL A 256 -11.41 19.20 13.23
N SER A 257 -12.08 20.23 12.72
CA SER A 257 -12.30 21.47 13.45
C SER A 257 -13.46 21.30 14.42
N GLY A 258 -13.14 21.09 15.71
CA GLY A 258 -14.09 20.93 16.80
C GLY A 258 -14.91 22.18 17.15
N LYS A 259 -15.45 22.87 16.16
CA LYS A 259 -16.59 23.75 16.36
C LYS A 259 -17.84 22.91 16.16
N ALA A 260 -18.34 22.34 17.26
CA ALA A 260 -19.73 21.93 17.31
C ALA A 260 -20.56 23.15 16.82
N LYS A 261 -21.22 23.01 15.68
CA LYS A 261 -22.27 23.95 15.31
C LYS A 261 -23.33 23.80 16.40
N ASN A 262 -23.37 24.76 17.33
CA ASN A 262 -24.48 24.91 18.24
C ASN A 262 -25.75 25.00 17.41
N LYS A 263 -26.52 23.92 17.35
CA LYS A 263 -27.86 23.86 16.75
C LYS A 263 -28.91 24.49 17.67
N HIS A 264 -28.55 25.44 18.49
CA HIS A 264 -29.53 26.25 19.19
C HIS A 264 -30.01 27.35 18.25
N LYS A 265 -31.04 27.07 17.48
CA LYS A 265 -31.90 28.12 16.94
C LYS A 265 -32.55 28.76 18.17
N SER A 266 -32.13 29.97 18.48
CA SER A 266 -32.85 30.85 19.38
C SER A 266 -34.25 31.08 18.79
N VAL A 267 -35.26 30.47 19.37
CA VAL A 267 -36.65 30.81 19.13
C VAL A 267 -36.90 32.06 19.91
N ARG A 268 -36.85 33.24 19.25
CA ARG A 268 -37.45 34.47 19.81
C ARG A 268 -38.95 34.30 19.67
N ILE A 269 -39.61 34.10 20.81
CA ILE A 269 -41.05 34.27 20.95
C ILE A 269 -41.22 35.77 21.20
N LEU A 270 -41.92 36.47 20.27
CA LEU A 270 -42.54 37.73 20.50
C LEU A 270 -43.94 37.51 21.04
#